data_7c12e61eb7399850b9dc56d8b31cc2e7
#
_entry.id   7c12e61eb7399850b9dc56d8b31cc2e7
#
_cell.length_a   1.000
_cell.length_b   1.000
_cell.length_c   1.000
_cell.angle_alpha   90.00
_cell.angle_beta   90.00
_cell.angle_gamma   90.00
#
_symmetry.space_group_name_H-M   'P 1'
#
loop_
_entity.id
_entity.type
_entity.pdbx_description
1 polymer ?
#
loop_
_entity_poly.entity_id
_entity_poly.type
_entity_poly.pdbx_seq_one_letter_code
_entity_poly.pdbx_strand_id
1 'polypeptide(L)'
;MRELVVLGTASQVPTRTRNHNGYFLGWDGQGLLFDPGEGTQRQMIHAGVAAGDITRICLTHVHGDHCFGLPGVLSRMALDGVEHPVHLHYPATGDQVVRALIAVSAPGVDLRLHPHAGSGPVAEGLEIRPLKHRIETYGYLLTEPDGRTFLPDRLKAAGIQGRDVGRLQRQGTMGAVSVADVSIPRPGQRFGFIMDTAPCPGAEELADGTDLLVTESTFSDDDGGLAQQYLHLTAGQAGELAASGKSRTLVLTHFSSRYGDDATFLAGQARARAPGTTVIAAKDLDRIPVPRRRQPVGESARPATAIGLKHDGSS
;
A
#
# COMPACT_ATOMS: atom_id res chain seq x y z
N MET A 1 -3.07 -11.94 -5.75
CA MET A 1 -2.69 -11.97 -4.31
C MET A 1 -2.17 -10.58 -3.98
N ARG A 2 -2.49 -10.02 -2.81
CA ARG A 2 -1.99 -8.71 -2.37
C ARG A 2 -0.85 -8.92 -1.39
N GLU A 3 0.35 -8.51 -1.79
CA GLU A 3 1.57 -8.74 -1.02
C GLU A 3 2.57 -7.62 -1.23
N LEU A 4 3.21 -7.19 -0.16
CA LEU A 4 4.36 -6.30 -0.18
C LEU A 4 5.65 -7.13 -0.17
N VAL A 5 6.54 -6.88 -1.11
CA VAL A 5 7.91 -7.40 -1.13
C VAL A 5 8.86 -6.25 -0.80
N VAL A 6 9.61 -6.39 0.28
CA VAL A 6 10.57 -5.39 0.74
C VAL A 6 11.90 -5.63 0.04
N LEU A 7 12.33 -4.72 -0.83
CA LEU A 7 13.56 -4.86 -1.60
C LEU A 7 14.76 -4.22 -0.88
N GLY A 8 14.51 -3.28 0.03
CA GLY A 8 15.53 -2.63 0.81
C GLY A 8 14.96 -1.83 1.96
N THR A 9 15.70 -1.74 3.06
CA THR A 9 15.25 -1.17 4.33
C THR A 9 16.18 -0.11 4.91
N ALA A 10 17.29 0.22 4.23
CA ALA A 10 18.23 1.22 4.70
C ALA A 10 17.77 2.65 4.38
N SER A 11 17.97 3.56 5.32
CA SER A 11 17.93 5.00 5.12
C SER A 11 19.28 5.45 4.54
N GLN A 12 19.30 6.48 3.74
CA GLN A 12 20.42 7.26 3.20
C GLN A 12 21.67 6.48 2.72
N VAL A 13 22.18 5.54 3.50
CA VAL A 13 23.34 4.70 3.14
C VAL A 13 23.05 3.23 3.36
N PRO A 14 23.42 2.33 2.43
CA PRO A 14 23.21 0.90 2.60
C PRO A 14 24.16 0.34 3.65
N THR A 15 23.83 -0.83 4.18
CA THR A 15 24.72 -1.60 5.07
C THR A 15 25.12 -2.92 4.41
N ARG A 16 25.78 -3.79 5.13
CA ARG A 16 26.12 -5.14 4.61
C ARG A 16 24.89 -6.00 4.37
N THR A 17 23.82 -5.76 5.11
CA THR A 17 22.62 -6.58 5.13
C THR A 17 21.36 -5.82 4.71
N ARG A 18 21.45 -4.49 4.51
CA ARG A 18 20.33 -3.63 4.10
C ARG A 18 20.67 -2.86 2.85
N ASN A 19 19.89 -3.06 1.81
CA ASN A 19 19.90 -2.25 0.59
C ASN A 19 19.14 -0.93 0.81
N HIS A 20 19.41 0.07 -0.02
CA HIS A 20 18.57 1.27 -0.08
C HIS A 20 17.10 0.93 -0.31
N ASN A 21 16.22 1.87 -0.03
CA ASN A 21 14.79 1.73 -0.21
C ASN A 21 14.40 1.08 -1.53
N GLY A 22 13.33 0.31 -1.48
CA GLY A 22 12.70 -0.31 -2.62
C GLY A 22 11.59 -1.23 -2.15
N TYR A 23 10.38 -1.05 -2.68
CA TYR A 23 9.23 -1.83 -2.22
C TYR A 23 8.35 -2.16 -3.42
N PHE A 24 8.05 -3.45 -3.58
CA PHE A 24 7.14 -3.90 -4.62
C PHE A 24 5.82 -4.36 -3.99
N LEU A 25 4.72 -3.76 -4.40
CA LEU A 25 3.38 -4.15 -3.99
C LEU A 25 2.66 -4.82 -5.15
N GLY A 26 2.37 -6.11 -5.01
CA GLY A 26 1.39 -6.79 -5.85
C GLY A 26 -0.02 -6.47 -5.39
N TRP A 27 -0.87 -5.95 -6.28
CA TRP A 27 -2.24 -5.56 -5.95
C TRP A 27 -3.19 -5.86 -7.10
N ASP A 28 -3.92 -6.99 -7.01
CA ASP A 28 -4.96 -7.39 -7.97
C ASP A 28 -4.54 -7.33 -9.46
N GLY A 29 -3.35 -7.87 -9.77
CA GLY A 29 -2.80 -7.87 -11.12
C GLY A 29 -2.04 -6.60 -11.50
N GLN A 30 -1.98 -5.59 -10.62
CA GLN A 30 -1.07 -4.46 -10.75
C GLN A 30 0.17 -4.70 -9.90
N GLY A 31 1.33 -4.27 -10.39
CA GLY A 31 2.58 -4.22 -9.64
C GLY A 31 3.02 -2.77 -9.48
N LEU A 32 3.10 -2.31 -8.23
CA LEU A 32 3.55 -0.96 -7.90
C LEU A 32 4.94 -1.05 -7.25
N LEU A 33 5.92 -0.39 -7.86
CA LEU A 33 7.26 -0.25 -7.29
C LEU A 33 7.40 1.13 -6.66
N PHE A 34 7.65 1.16 -5.36
CA PHE A 34 7.86 2.40 -4.62
C PHE A 34 9.35 2.60 -4.35
N ASP A 35 9.79 3.85 -4.53
CA ASP A 35 11.11 4.35 -4.17
C ASP A 35 12.27 3.39 -4.54
N PRO A 36 12.51 3.13 -5.84
CA PRO A 36 13.61 2.28 -6.27
C PRO A 36 14.97 2.95 -6.02
N GLY A 37 15.53 2.78 -4.84
CA GLY A 37 16.87 3.21 -4.49
C GLY A 37 17.96 2.38 -5.21
N GLU A 38 19.22 2.73 -4.99
CA GLU A 38 20.35 2.00 -5.56
C GLU A 38 20.28 0.51 -5.20
N GLY A 39 20.57 -0.36 -6.17
CA GLY A 39 20.55 -1.80 -5.97
C GLY A 39 19.19 -2.48 -6.11
N THR A 40 18.09 -1.72 -6.28
CA THR A 40 16.71 -2.27 -6.41
C THR A 40 16.64 -3.34 -7.49
N GLN A 41 17.24 -3.13 -8.67
CA GLN A 41 17.27 -4.12 -9.75
C GLN A 41 17.85 -5.47 -9.29
N ARG A 42 18.93 -5.46 -8.53
CA ARG A 42 19.54 -6.67 -7.97
C ARG A 42 18.64 -7.33 -6.93
N GLN A 43 18.04 -6.54 -6.06
CA GLN A 43 17.11 -7.01 -5.02
C GLN A 43 15.86 -7.64 -5.63
N MET A 44 15.34 -7.12 -6.75
CA MET A 44 14.25 -7.76 -7.50
C MET A 44 14.61 -9.18 -7.93
N ILE A 45 15.86 -9.41 -8.40
CA ILE A 45 16.32 -10.76 -8.77
C ILE A 45 16.28 -11.69 -7.56
N HIS A 46 16.81 -11.24 -6.41
CA HIS A 46 16.81 -12.04 -5.18
C HIS A 46 15.41 -12.32 -4.66
N ALA A 47 14.50 -11.37 -4.80
CA ALA A 47 13.11 -11.49 -4.38
C ALA A 47 12.21 -12.26 -5.36
N GLY A 48 12.70 -12.55 -6.58
CA GLY A 48 11.88 -13.16 -7.64
C GLY A 48 10.78 -12.23 -8.16
N VAL A 49 11.00 -10.90 -8.15
CA VAL A 49 10.11 -9.90 -8.74
C VAL A 49 10.55 -9.66 -10.18
N ALA A 50 9.70 -9.98 -11.14
CA ALA A 50 10.00 -9.76 -12.55
C ALA A 50 9.77 -8.29 -12.94
N ALA A 51 10.59 -7.77 -13.87
CA ALA A 51 10.41 -6.41 -14.38
C ALA A 51 9.06 -6.24 -15.10
N GLY A 52 8.56 -7.27 -15.74
CA GLY A 52 7.23 -7.30 -16.39
C GLY A 52 6.05 -7.27 -15.44
N ASP A 53 6.25 -7.49 -14.14
CA ASP A 53 5.18 -7.37 -13.15
C ASP A 53 4.91 -5.90 -12.78
N ILE A 54 5.85 -4.97 -13.06
CA ILE A 54 5.74 -3.57 -12.66
C ILE A 54 4.91 -2.79 -13.67
N THR A 55 3.76 -2.30 -13.25
CA THR A 55 2.86 -1.45 -14.05
C THR A 55 2.94 0.02 -13.65
N ARG A 56 3.40 0.30 -12.41
CA ARG A 56 3.57 1.64 -11.87
C ARG A 56 4.85 1.75 -11.07
N ILE A 57 5.49 2.92 -11.17
CA ILE A 57 6.60 3.32 -10.31
C ILE A 57 6.16 4.60 -9.59
N CYS A 58 6.32 4.65 -8.27
CA CYS A 58 5.90 5.75 -7.42
C CYS A 58 7.10 6.26 -6.63
N LEU A 59 7.54 7.48 -6.90
CA LEU A 59 8.60 8.15 -6.14
C LEU A 59 7.98 9.08 -5.13
N THR A 60 8.31 8.91 -3.84
CA THR A 60 7.88 9.83 -2.79
C THR A 60 8.60 11.17 -2.92
N HIS A 61 9.88 11.14 -3.25
CA HIS A 61 10.73 12.29 -3.49
C HIS A 61 12.00 11.88 -4.26
N VAL A 62 12.91 12.82 -4.53
CA VAL A 62 14.06 12.58 -5.41
C VAL A 62 15.42 12.61 -4.69
N HIS A 63 15.48 12.23 -3.40
CA HIS A 63 16.76 11.87 -2.80
C HIS A 63 17.28 10.57 -3.42
N GLY A 64 18.61 10.41 -3.47
CA GLY A 64 19.25 9.33 -4.21
C GLY A 64 18.88 7.93 -3.72
N ASP A 65 18.76 7.74 -2.42
CA ASP A 65 18.37 6.48 -1.80
C ASP A 65 16.92 6.04 -2.11
N HIS A 66 16.11 6.92 -2.74
CA HIS A 66 14.75 6.63 -3.21
C HIS A 66 14.63 6.55 -4.73
N CYS A 67 15.63 7.00 -5.51
CA CYS A 67 15.47 7.05 -6.97
C CYS A 67 16.67 6.56 -7.79
N PHE A 68 17.85 6.35 -7.23
CA PHE A 68 19.05 5.96 -8.00
C PHE A 68 18.95 4.57 -8.64
N GLY A 69 18.05 3.71 -8.19
CA GLY A 69 17.78 2.42 -8.83
C GLY A 69 16.91 2.51 -10.07
N LEU A 70 16.21 3.65 -10.30
CA LEU A 70 15.30 3.82 -11.43
C LEU A 70 15.95 3.50 -12.79
N PRO A 71 17.17 3.98 -13.12
CA PRO A 71 17.81 3.64 -14.39
C PRO A 71 18.04 2.14 -14.58
N GLY A 72 18.44 1.45 -13.52
CA GLY A 72 18.66 0.00 -13.57
C GLY A 72 17.37 -0.78 -13.79
N VAL A 73 16.27 -0.39 -13.13
CA VAL A 73 14.96 -0.99 -13.29
C VAL A 73 14.45 -0.79 -14.71
N LEU A 74 14.50 0.45 -15.25
CA LEU A 74 14.07 0.76 -16.62
C LEU A 74 14.89 0.00 -17.66
N SER A 75 16.22 -0.06 -17.48
CA SER A 75 17.09 -0.82 -18.37
C SER A 75 16.78 -2.32 -18.33
N ARG A 76 16.43 -2.87 -17.18
CA ARG A 76 16.00 -4.25 -17.05
C ARG A 76 14.65 -4.48 -17.75
N MET A 77 13.69 -3.57 -17.61
CA MET A 77 12.41 -3.64 -18.32
C MET A 77 12.61 -3.66 -19.84
N ALA A 78 13.47 -2.78 -20.36
CA ALA A 78 13.79 -2.72 -21.78
C ALA A 78 14.42 -4.04 -22.27
N LEU A 79 15.36 -4.60 -21.52
CA LEU A 79 16.04 -5.86 -21.83
C LEU A 79 15.09 -7.06 -21.80
N ASP A 80 14.15 -7.08 -20.86
CA ASP A 80 13.14 -8.13 -20.72
C ASP A 80 11.97 -7.98 -21.73
N GLY A 81 11.96 -6.92 -22.53
CA GLY A 81 10.94 -6.67 -23.56
C GLY A 81 9.56 -6.37 -22.97
N VAL A 82 9.49 -5.52 -21.93
CA VAL A 82 8.21 -5.10 -21.37
C VAL A 82 7.43 -4.24 -22.36
N GLU A 83 6.31 -4.75 -22.84
CA GLU A 83 5.50 -4.11 -23.91
C GLU A 83 4.35 -3.23 -23.38
N HIS A 84 3.90 -3.49 -22.14
CA HIS A 84 2.81 -2.69 -21.56
C HIS A 84 3.30 -1.31 -21.10
N PRO A 85 2.41 -0.29 -21.06
CA PRO A 85 2.76 1.02 -20.50
C PRO A 85 3.15 0.92 -19.02
N VAL A 86 4.19 1.65 -18.61
CA VAL A 86 4.62 1.80 -17.24
C VAL A 86 4.40 3.25 -16.80
N HIS A 87 3.63 3.46 -15.75
CA HIS A 87 3.28 4.78 -15.24
C HIS A 87 4.25 5.20 -14.13
N LEU A 88 4.99 6.29 -14.33
CA LEU A 88 5.92 6.84 -13.35
C LEU A 88 5.32 8.09 -12.69
N HIS A 89 4.95 7.97 -11.42
CA HIS A 89 4.42 9.05 -10.58
C HIS A 89 5.54 9.63 -9.71
N TYR A 90 5.67 10.96 -9.68
CA TYR A 90 6.74 11.64 -8.94
C TYR A 90 6.40 13.10 -8.64
N PRO A 91 7.01 13.72 -7.60
CA PRO A 91 6.83 15.14 -7.31
C PRO A 91 7.26 16.03 -8.48
N ALA A 92 6.45 17.01 -8.85
CA ALA A 92 6.70 17.86 -10.02
C ALA A 92 8.03 18.64 -9.94
N THR A 93 8.47 19.01 -8.75
CA THR A 93 9.78 19.67 -8.54
C THR A 93 10.96 18.75 -8.83
N GLY A 94 10.75 17.44 -8.83
CA GLY A 94 11.75 16.42 -9.17
C GLY A 94 11.90 16.14 -10.68
N ASP A 95 11.13 16.78 -11.57
CA ASP A 95 11.07 16.43 -13.00
C ASP A 95 12.44 16.44 -13.69
N GLN A 96 13.28 17.42 -13.39
CA GLN A 96 14.63 17.48 -13.97
C GLN A 96 15.49 16.26 -13.57
N VAL A 97 15.45 15.86 -12.31
CA VAL A 97 16.19 14.70 -11.78
C VAL A 97 15.67 13.41 -12.42
N VAL A 98 14.35 13.23 -12.45
CA VAL A 98 13.69 12.07 -13.04
C VAL A 98 14.06 11.92 -14.53
N ARG A 99 14.00 13.01 -15.31
CA ARG A 99 14.42 12.99 -16.72
C ARG A 99 15.90 12.67 -16.91
N ALA A 100 16.77 13.17 -16.04
CA ALA A 100 18.20 12.81 -16.08
C ALA A 100 18.42 11.32 -15.82
N LEU A 101 17.72 10.74 -14.85
CA LEU A 101 17.79 9.30 -14.55
C LEU A 101 17.24 8.45 -15.71
N ILE A 102 16.14 8.89 -16.36
CA ILE A 102 15.61 8.22 -17.55
C ILE A 102 16.60 8.29 -18.71
N ALA A 103 17.26 9.43 -18.91
CA ALA A 103 18.16 9.65 -20.03
C ALA A 103 19.40 8.73 -20.02
N VAL A 104 19.79 8.20 -18.85
CA VAL A 104 20.89 7.23 -18.72
C VAL A 104 20.41 5.77 -18.74
N SER A 105 19.09 5.54 -18.86
CA SER A 105 18.49 4.20 -18.96
C SER A 105 18.54 3.68 -20.40
N ALA A 106 18.43 2.36 -20.58
CA ALA A 106 18.22 1.78 -21.89
C ALA A 106 16.86 2.20 -22.46
N PRO A 107 16.77 2.56 -23.77
CA PRO A 107 15.50 2.91 -24.42
C PRO A 107 14.63 1.66 -24.63
N GLY A 108 13.33 1.86 -24.82
CA GLY A 108 12.40 0.80 -25.26
C GLY A 108 11.22 0.53 -24.34
N VAL A 109 11.13 1.21 -23.18
CA VAL A 109 9.96 1.12 -22.29
C VAL A 109 8.96 2.22 -22.66
N ASP A 110 7.67 1.85 -22.83
CA ASP A 110 6.58 2.85 -22.96
C ASP A 110 6.32 3.49 -21.57
N LEU A 111 7.16 4.47 -21.22
CA LEU A 111 7.13 5.14 -19.94
C LEU A 111 6.21 6.37 -19.97
N ARG A 112 5.16 6.37 -19.14
CA ARG A 112 4.20 7.45 -19.01
C ARG A 112 4.51 8.26 -17.76
N LEU A 113 4.92 9.53 -17.93
CA LEU A 113 5.32 10.42 -16.85
C LEU A 113 4.11 11.15 -16.26
N HIS A 114 3.98 11.09 -14.94
CA HIS A 114 2.92 11.71 -14.16
C HIS A 114 3.51 12.56 -13.03
N PRO A 115 4.07 13.76 -13.36
CA PRO A 115 4.48 14.70 -12.32
C PRO A 115 3.24 15.19 -11.57
N HIS A 116 3.30 15.21 -10.25
CA HIS A 116 2.18 15.63 -9.42
C HIS A 116 2.60 16.69 -8.40
N ALA A 117 1.60 17.44 -7.92
CA ALA A 117 1.73 18.43 -6.86
C ALA A 117 0.42 18.50 -6.06
N GLY A 118 0.50 19.01 -4.85
CA GLY A 118 -0.69 19.19 -4.00
C GLY A 118 -1.16 17.90 -3.35
N SER A 119 -2.47 17.71 -3.27
CA SER A 119 -3.12 16.59 -2.56
C SER A 119 -4.28 16.07 -3.41
N GLY A 120 -4.51 14.77 -3.44
CA GLY A 120 -5.63 14.18 -4.14
C GLY A 120 -5.27 12.98 -5.02
N PRO A 121 -6.19 12.55 -5.91
CA PRO A 121 -6.00 11.40 -6.77
C PRO A 121 -4.97 11.68 -7.87
N VAL A 122 -4.08 10.73 -8.11
CA VAL A 122 -3.08 10.74 -9.20
C VAL A 122 -3.31 9.60 -10.20
N ALA A 123 -4.07 8.59 -9.81
CA ALA A 123 -4.56 7.51 -10.67
C ALA A 123 -5.79 6.87 -10.02
N GLU A 124 -6.44 5.94 -10.74
CA GLU A 124 -7.56 5.19 -10.17
C GLU A 124 -7.13 4.45 -8.89
N GLY A 125 -7.83 4.77 -7.79
CA GLY A 125 -7.56 4.21 -6.47
C GLY A 125 -6.25 4.66 -5.82
N LEU A 126 -5.43 5.48 -6.47
CA LEU A 126 -4.15 5.97 -5.96
C LEU A 126 -4.20 7.47 -5.70
N GLU A 127 -3.99 7.86 -4.45
CA GLU A 127 -3.97 9.24 -3.98
C GLU A 127 -2.61 9.60 -3.36
N ILE A 128 -2.32 10.90 -3.33
CA ILE A 128 -1.15 11.46 -2.66
C ILE A 128 -1.54 12.44 -1.57
N ARG A 129 -0.68 12.54 -0.56
CA ARG A 129 -0.70 13.61 0.45
C ARG A 129 0.71 14.17 0.64
N PRO A 130 0.85 15.50 0.78
CA PRO A 130 2.14 16.11 1.06
C PRO A 130 2.65 15.69 2.43
N LEU A 131 3.94 15.42 2.50
CA LEU A 131 4.67 15.09 3.71
C LEU A 131 5.62 16.24 4.10
N LYS A 132 6.10 16.19 5.34
CA LYS A 132 6.97 17.23 5.88
C LYS A 132 8.42 16.79 5.86
N HIS A 133 9.12 17.11 4.78
CA HIS A 133 10.54 16.82 4.60
C HIS A 133 11.30 18.02 4.01
N ARG A 134 12.63 17.88 3.79
CA ARG A 134 13.50 18.96 3.31
C ARG A 134 13.25 19.37 1.86
N ILE A 135 12.74 18.43 1.06
CA ILE A 135 12.32 18.66 -0.33
C ILE A 135 10.86 18.25 -0.47
N GLU A 136 10.24 18.60 -1.58
CA GLU A 136 8.87 18.21 -1.87
C GLU A 136 8.74 16.67 -1.82
N THR A 137 7.91 16.21 -0.90
CA THR A 137 7.74 14.78 -0.60
C THR A 137 6.25 14.45 -0.47
N TYR A 138 5.86 13.32 -1.02
CA TYR A 138 4.48 12.81 -0.93
C TYR A 138 4.47 11.37 -0.44
N GLY A 139 3.47 11.06 0.38
CA GLY A 139 3.09 9.67 0.62
C GLY A 139 1.96 9.25 -0.30
N TYR A 140 1.76 7.95 -0.43
CA TYR A 140 0.77 7.34 -1.31
C TYR A 140 -0.26 6.55 -0.52
N LEU A 141 -1.52 6.64 -0.93
CA LEU A 141 -2.63 5.83 -0.43
C LEU A 141 -3.27 5.10 -1.60
N LEU A 142 -3.23 3.77 -1.56
CA LEU A 142 -3.96 2.92 -2.51
C LEU A 142 -5.22 2.39 -1.84
N THR A 143 -6.38 2.68 -2.44
CA THR A 143 -7.69 2.30 -1.92
C THR A 143 -8.44 1.44 -2.92
N GLU A 144 -8.88 0.26 -2.49
CA GLU A 144 -9.86 -0.53 -3.22
C GLU A 144 -11.25 0.09 -3.03
N PRO A 145 -12.06 0.24 -4.07
CA PRO A 145 -13.46 0.63 -3.92
C PRO A 145 -14.22 -0.34 -3.02
N ASP A 146 -15.17 0.19 -2.26
CA ASP A 146 -16.09 -0.64 -1.49
C ASP A 146 -16.84 -1.60 -2.41
N GLY A 147 -16.98 -2.82 -1.96
CA GLY A 147 -17.67 -3.89 -2.68
C GLY A 147 -18.79 -4.50 -1.86
N ARG A 148 -19.22 -5.68 -2.28
CA ARG A 148 -20.23 -6.46 -1.57
C ARG A 148 -19.78 -7.92 -1.47
N THR A 149 -20.16 -8.59 -0.38
CA THR A 149 -20.01 -10.03 -0.21
C THR A 149 -21.37 -10.68 -0.37
N PHE A 150 -21.52 -11.52 -1.39
CA PHE A 150 -22.73 -12.31 -1.58
C PHE A 150 -22.86 -13.40 -0.52
N LEU A 151 -24.05 -13.61 -0.02
CA LEU A 151 -24.38 -14.61 0.99
C LEU A 151 -24.96 -15.84 0.31
N PRO A 152 -24.26 -17.01 0.30
CA PRO A 152 -24.67 -18.20 -0.43
C PRO A 152 -26.10 -18.66 -0.08
N ASP A 153 -26.48 -18.62 1.20
CA ASP A 153 -27.79 -19.06 1.64
C ASP A 153 -28.90 -18.14 1.13
N ARG A 154 -28.67 -16.81 1.11
CA ARG A 154 -29.63 -15.85 0.57
C ARG A 154 -29.76 -15.97 -0.95
N LEU A 155 -28.64 -16.17 -1.66
CA LEU A 155 -28.66 -16.45 -3.11
C LEU A 155 -29.47 -17.71 -3.43
N LYS A 156 -29.24 -18.79 -2.67
CA LYS A 156 -29.97 -20.06 -2.82
C LYS A 156 -31.46 -19.88 -2.56
N ALA A 157 -31.86 -19.19 -1.49
CA ALA A 157 -33.24 -18.89 -1.17
C ALA A 157 -33.93 -18.03 -2.25
N ALA A 158 -33.19 -17.15 -2.90
CA ALA A 158 -33.67 -16.32 -4.01
C ALA A 158 -33.64 -17.06 -5.37
N GLY A 159 -33.18 -18.31 -5.45
CA GLY A 159 -33.07 -19.08 -6.68
C GLY A 159 -31.98 -18.61 -7.63
N ILE A 160 -31.00 -17.80 -7.15
CA ILE A 160 -29.95 -17.19 -7.97
C ILE A 160 -28.69 -18.02 -7.87
N GLN A 161 -28.19 -18.53 -9.01
CA GLN A 161 -27.01 -19.43 -9.06
C GLN A 161 -26.16 -19.19 -10.30
N GLY A 162 -24.89 -19.58 -10.24
CA GLY A 162 -23.98 -19.59 -11.37
C GLY A 162 -23.86 -18.23 -12.07
N ARG A 163 -24.19 -18.15 -13.35
CA ARG A 163 -24.07 -16.93 -14.19
C ARG A 163 -25.01 -15.80 -13.73
N ASP A 164 -26.10 -16.11 -13.07
CA ASP A 164 -27.09 -15.13 -12.63
C ASP A 164 -26.59 -14.28 -11.47
N VAL A 165 -25.66 -14.78 -10.63
CA VAL A 165 -24.98 -13.96 -9.61
C VAL A 165 -24.22 -12.81 -10.25
N GLY A 166 -23.44 -13.09 -11.30
CA GLY A 166 -22.71 -12.05 -12.04
C GLY A 166 -23.64 -11.09 -12.79
N ARG A 167 -24.81 -11.58 -13.27
CA ARG A 167 -25.84 -10.74 -13.89
C ARG A 167 -26.48 -9.81 -12.88
N LEU A 168 -26.89 -10.33 -11.72
CA LEU A 168 -27.42 -9.54 -10.60
C LEU A 168 -26.41 -8.47 -10.16
N GLN A 169 -25.15 -8.84 -10.03
CA GLN A 169 -24.09 -7.89 -9.63
C GLN A 169 -23.96 -6.72 -10.59
N ARG A 170 -24.03 -6.98 -11.92
CA ARG A 170 -23.93 -5.92 -12.93
C ARG A 170 -25.19 -5.08 -13.08
N GLN A 171 -26.35 -5.68 -12.92
CA GLN A 171 -27.64 -5.01 -13.13
C GLN A 171 -28.23 -4.37 -11.87
N GLY A 172 -27.70 -4.75 -10.68
CA GLY A 172 -28.21 -4.29 -9.40
C GLY A 172 -29.49 -5.02 -8.94
N THR A 173 -30.31 -5.51 -9.89
CA THR A 173 -31.57 -6.23 -9.62
C THR A 173 -31.78 -7.34 -10.62
N MET A 174 -32.54 -8.36 -10.22
CA MET A 174 -33.01 -9.43 -11.09
C MET A 174 -34.43 -9.88 -10.63
N GLY A 175 -35.45 -9.52 -11.40
CA GLY A 175 -36.85 -9.65 -10.97
C GLY A 175 -37.10 -8.81 -9.72
N ALA A 176 -37.64 -9.42 -8.68
CA ALA A 176 -37.90 -8.76 -7.39
C ALA A 176 -36.68 -8.75 -6.44
N VAL A 177 -35.57 -9.38 -6.81
CA VAL A 177 -34.38 -9.51 -5.96
C VAL A 177 -33.37 -8.43 -6.28
N SER A 178 -32.96 -7.65 -5.29
CA SER A 178 -31.85 -6.70 -5.37
C SER A 178 -30.54 -7.30 -4.87
N VAL A 179 -29.41 -6.69 -5.29
CA VAL A 179 -28.10 -7.05 -4.75
C VAL A 179 -28.06 -6.93 -3.22
N ALA A 180 -28.76 -5.94 -2.65
CA ALA A 180 -28.79 -5.71 -1.22
C ALA A 180 -29.46 -6.85 -0.43
N ASP A 181 -30.45 -7.54 -1.02
CA ASP A 181 -31.17 -8.63 -0.38
C ASP A 181 -30.27 -9.88 -0.17
N VAL A 182 -29.33 -10.11 -1.07
CA VAL A 182 -28.51 -11.33 -1.10
C VAL A 182 -27.03 -11.06 -0.82
N SER A 183 -26.65 -9.87 -0.42
CA SER A 183 -25.26 -9.51 -0.11
C SER A 183 -25.18 -8.47 1.01
N ILE A 184 -23.99 -8.33 1.57
CA ILE A 184 -23.68 -7.33 2.60
C ILE A 184 -22.54 -6.43 2.10
N PRO A 185 -22.49 -5.14 2.55
CA PRO A 185 -21.37 -4.25 2.23
C PRO A 185 -20.04 -4.87 2.67
N ARG A 186 -19.02 -4.68 1.86
CA ARG A 186 -17.66 -5.11 2.12
C ARG A 186 -16.75 -3.90 1.92
N PRO A 187 -16.15 -3.36 2.98
CA PRO A 187 -15.17 -2.28 2.86
C PRO A 187 -14.01 -2.69 1.96
N GLY A 188 -13.57 -1.78 1.11
CA GLY A 188 -12.34 -1.93 0.34
C GLY A 188 -11.12 -1.96 1.25
N GLN A 189 -10.03 -2.56 0.78
CA GLN A 189 -8.75 -2.54 1.50
C GLN A 189 -7.97 -1.28 1.19
N ARG A 190 -7.15 -0.84 2.16
CA ARG A 190 -6.33 0.36 2.03
C ARG A 190 -4.87 0.03 2.34
N PHE A 191 -3.97 0.53 1.50
CA PHE A 191 -2.53 0.44 1.66
C PHE A 191 -1.95 1.86 1.72
N GLY A 192 -1.26 2.20 2.82
CA GLY A 192 -0.58 3.47 3.01
C GLY A 192 0.94 3.30 2.87
N PHE A 193 1.60 4.25 2.19
CA PHE A 193 3.03 4.29 2.03
C PHE A 193 3.56 5.68 2.39
N ILE A 194 4.37 5.77 3.45
CA ILE A 194 4.87 7.01 4.06
C ILE A 194 6.37 6.90 4.25
N MET A 195 7.13 7.71 3.52
CA MET A 195 8.59 7.80 3.65
C MET A 195 8.99 9.24 3.94
N ASP A 196 10.13 9.41 4.54
CA ASP A 196 10.84 10.66 4.84
C ASP A 196 9.91 11.82 5.25
N THR A 197 9.55 11.84 6.51
CA THR A 197 8.66 12.87 7.05
C THR A 197 8.82 13.09 8.55
N ALA A 198 8.73 14.33 9.00
CA ALA A 198 8.34 14.61 10.37
C ALA A 198 6.83 14.41 10.54
N PRO A 199 6.30 14.29 11.78
CA PRO A 199 4.86 14.23 12.02
C PRO A 199 4.13 15.36 11.32
N CYS A 200 3.08 15.04 10.56
CA CYS A 200 2.31 16.01 9.80
C CYS A 200 0.91 15.49 9.44
N PRO A 201 -0.06 16.39 9.14
CA PRO A 201 -1.42 15.99 8.80
C PRO A 201 -1.51 15.04 7.61
N GLY A 202 -0.66 15.21 6.59
CA GLY A 202 -0.65 14.31 5.42
C GLY A 202 -0.32 12.87 5.79
N ALA A 203 0.60 12.65 6.74
CA ALA A 203 0.91 11.32 7.24
C ALA A 203 -0.28 10.72 8.00
N GLU A 204 -0.99 11.52 8.80
CA GLU A 204 -2.18 11.09 9.54
C GLU A 204 -3.32 10.66 8.58
N GLU A 205 -3.56 11.44 7.52
CA GLU A 205 -4.56 11.11 6.49
C GLU A 205 -4.22 9.82 5.74
N LEU A 206 -2.93 9.60 5.44
CA LEU A 206 -2.46 8.39 4.76
C LEU A 206 -2.56 7.14 5.63
N ALA A 207 -2.42 7.27 6.94
CA ALA A 207 -2.50 6.15 7.88
C ALA A 207 -3.95 5.73 8.16
N ASP A 208 -4.94 6.62 7.94
CA ASP A 208 -6.33 6.40 8.36
C ASP A 208 -6.95 5.15 7.74
N GLY A 209 -7.39 4.22 8.58
CA GLY A 209 -8.10 2.99 8.22
C GLY A 209 -7.30 2.00 7.37
N THR A 210 -5.98 2.11 7.27
CA THR A 210 -5.18 1.22 6.43
C THR A 210 -5.19 -0.22 6.95
N ASP A 211 -5.23 -1.17 6.01
CA ASP A 211 -5.02 -2.59 6.31
C ASP A 211 -3.52 -2.90 6.43
N LEU A 212 -2.70 -2.28 5.59
CA LEU A 212 -1.25 -2.35 5.63
C LEU A 212 -0.68 -0.94 5.48
N LEU A 213 0.04 -0.48 6.49
CA LEU A 213 0.75 0.79 6.52
C LEU A 213 2.25 0.53 6.50
N VAL A 214 2.96 1.11 5.55
CA VAL A 214 4.42 1.12 5.49
C VAL A 214 4.89 2.52 5.87
N THR A 215 5.74 2.63 6.89
CA THR A 215 6.29 3.93 7.28
C THR A 215 7.79 3.86 7.49
N GLU A 216 8.44 4.99 7.24
CA GLU A 216 9.76 5.19 7.78
C GLU A 216 9.74 5.10 9.30
N SER A 217 10.86 4.71 9.87
CA SER A 217 11.16 4.74 11.30
C SER A 217 12.67 4.89 11.48
N THR A 218 13.17 5.98 10.90
CA THR A 218 14.60 6.23 10.73
C THR A 218 15.33 6.27 12.05
N PHE A 219 14.66 6.75 13.11
CA PHE A 219 15.27 6.93 14.41
C PHE A 219 14.55 6.17 15.55
N SER A 220 15.31 5.83 16.61
CA SER A 220 14.74 5.39 17.86
C SER A 220 14.12 6.57 18.62
N ASP A 221 13.28 6.30 19.62
CA ASP A 221 12.70 7.34 20.47
C ASP A 221 13.79 8.10 21.25
N ASP A 222 14.91 7.45 21.58
CA ASP A 222 16.06 8.08 22.25
C ASP A 222 16.77 9.10 21.35
N ASP A 223 16.65 8.95 20.02
CA ASP A 223 17.20 9.85 19.02
C ASP A 223 16.18 10.89 18.50
N GLY A 224 15.11 11.17 19.26
CA GLY A 224 14.04 12.09 18.85
C GLY A 224 14.51 13.49 18.44
N GLY A 225 15.60 14.01 19.02
CA GLY A 225 16.22 15.26 18.63
C GLY A 225 16.78 15.22 17.20
N LEU A 226 17.35 14.09 16.78
CA LEU A 226 17.84 13.90 15.42
C LEU A 226 16.66 13.72 14.44
N ALA A 227 15.63 12.98 14.83
CA ALA A 227 14.41 12.85 14.03
C ALA A 227 13.82 14.24 13.71
N GLN A 228 13.70 15.11 14.71
CA GLN A 228 13.23 16.49 14.50
C GLN A 228 14.17 17.31 13.59
N GLN A 229 15.47 17.21 13.81
CA GLN A 229 16.49 17.96 13.05
C GLN A 229 16.50 17.57 11.57
N TYR A 230 16.32 16.27 11.28
CA TYR A 230 16.40 15.74 9.92
C TYR A 230 15.02 15.57 9.27
N LEU A 231 13.93 15.88 9.97
CA LEU A 231 12.55 15.76 9.51
C LEU A 231 12.19 14.31 9.17
N HIS A 232 12.45 13.43 10.13
CA HIS A 232 12.11 12.01 10.11
C HIS A 232 11.25 11.61 11.30
N LEU A 233 10.69 10.41 11.26
CA LEU A 233 9.97 9.81 12.38
C LEU A 233 10.90 9.03 13.30
N THR A 234 10.53 8.97 14.59
CA THR A 234 10.97 7.88 15.46
C THR A 234 10.06 6.68 15.31
N ALA A 235 10.54 5.51 15.76
CA ALA A 235 9.74 4.29 15.77
C ALA A 235 8.46 4.43 16.61
N GLY A 236 8.54 5.13 17.75
CA GLY A 236 7.37 5.43 18.59
C GLY A 236 6.36 6.31 17.84
N GLN A 237 6.81 7.37 17.15
CA GLN A 237 5.93 8.22 16.34
C GLN A 237 5.26 7.45 15.19
N ALA A 238 5.98 6.53 14.53
CA ALA A 238 5.38 5.63 13.54
C ALA A 238 4.28 4.74 14.18
N GLY A 239 4.52 4.26 15.41
CA GLY A 239 3.51 3.54 16.20
C GLY A 239 2.29 4.41 16.54
N GLU A 240 2.49 5.64 17.02
CA GLU A 240 1.41 6.60 17.32
C GLU A 240 0.57 6.90 16.07
N LEU A 241 1.22 7.08 14.93
CA LEU A 241 0.56 7.29 13.63
C LEU A 241 -0.33 6.10 13.25
N ALA A 242 0.18 4.88 13.37
CA ALA A 242 -0.58 3.67 13.07
C ALA A 242 -1.76 3.46 14.04
N ALA A 243 -1.58 3.78 15.32
CA ALA A 243 -2.64 3.68 16.34
C ALA A 243 -3.77 4.67 16.10
N SER A 244 -3.44 5.95 15.86
CA SER A 244 -4.43 7.00 15.58
C SER A 244 -5.20 6.72 14.29
N GLY A 245 -4.52 6.25 13.24
CA GLY A 245 -5.10 5.82 11.97
C GLY A 245 -5.83 4.48 12.04
N LYS A 246 -5.81 3.76 13.17
CA LYS A 246 -6.39 2.41 13.31
C LYS A 246 -5.87 1.43 12.25
N SER A 247 -4.61 1.56 11.88
CA SER A 247 -3.93 0.67 10.95
C SER A 247 -3.86 -0.75 11.52
N ARG A 248 -4.13 -1.77 10.70
CA ARG A 248 -4.13 -3.17 11.17
C ARG A 248 -2.72 -3.76 11.26
N THR A 249 -1.89 -3.45 10.29
CA THR A 249 -0.48 -3.86 10.25
C THR A 249 0.37 -2.65 9.91
N LEU A 250 1.40 -2.43 10.71
CA LEU A 250 2.43 -1.43 10.53
C LEU A 250 3.73 -2.13 10.15
N VAL A 251 4.31 -1.75 9.02
CA VAL A 251 5.64 -2.18 8.57
C VAL A 251 6.60 -1.02 8.74
N LEU A 252 7.54 -1.16 9.66
CA LEU A 252 8.61 -0.21 9.90
C LEU A 252 9.76 -0.50 8.93
N THR A 253 10.33 0.55 8.38
CA THR A 253 11.44 0.47 7.43
C THR A 253 12.27 1.75 7.45
N HIS A 254 13.17 1.95 6.48
CA HIS A 254 14.02 3.14 6.36
C HIS A 254 14.88 3.37 7.61
N PHE A 255 15.57 2.33 8.06
CA PHE A 255 16.33 2.37 9.31
C PHE A 255 17.69 3.06 9.13
N SER A 256 18.03 3.94 10.05
CA SER A 256 19.36 4.55 10.09
C SER A 256 20.45 3.48 10.25
N SER A 257 21.54 3.62 9.50
CA SER A 257 22.73 2.73 9.59
C SER A 257 23.36 2.72 10.99
N ARG A 258 23.07 3.71 11.85
CA ARG A 258 23.56 3.77 13.25
C ARG A 258 23.14 2.58 14.10
N TYR A 259 22.02 1.94 13.76
CA TYR A 259 21.51 0.78 14.50
C TYR A 259 22.05 -0.55 13.97
N GLY A 260 22.99 -0.51 13.02
CA GLY A 260 23.61 -1.71 12.44
C GLY A 260 22.61 -2.62 11.73
N ASP A 261 22.82 -3.92 11.88
CA ASP A 261 22.03 -4.93 11.19
C ASP A 261 20.75 -5.33 11.94
N ASP A 262 20.62 -4.98 13.23
CA ASP A 262 19.45 -5.30 14.05
C ASP A 262 18.67 -4.05 14.45
N ALA A 263 17.58 -3.78 13.74
CA ALA A 263 16.62 -2.72 14.06
C ALA A 263 15.34 -3.28 14.71
N THR A 264 15.33 -4.54 15.16
CA THR A 264 14.12 -5.18 15.72
C THR A 264 13.64 -4.53 17.02
N PHE A 265 14.54 -3.89 17.79
CA PHE A 265 14.18 -3.14 18.98
C PHE A 265 13.26 -1.95 18.69
N LEU A 266 13.35 -1.34 17.48
CA LEU A 266 12.47 -0.26 17.06
C LEU A 266 11.01 -0.73 16.99
N ALA A 267 10.77 -1.98 16.61
CA ALA A 267 9.43 -2.54 16.66
C ALA A 267 8.88 -2.63 18.08
N GLY A 268 9.73 -2.76 19.09
CA GLY A 268 9.33 -2.70 20.51
C GLY A 268 8.79 -1.32 20.88
N GLN A 269 9.46 -0.25 20.48
CA GLN A 269 9.03 1.14 20.71
C GLN A 269 7.69 1.42 20.01
N ALA A 270 7.56 1.04 18.74
CA ALA A 270 6.31 1.22 18.00
C ALA A 270 5.14 0.42 18.61
N ARG A 271 5.36 -0.85 19.02
CA ARG A 271 4.33 -1.68 19.66
C ARG A 271 3.82 -1.08 20.98
N ALA A 272 4.69 -0.45 21.73
CA ALA A 272 4.30 0.22 22.98
C ALA A 272 3.31 1.38 22.74
N ARG A 273 3.35 1.99 21.57
CA ARG A 273 2.48 3.11 21.15
C ARG A 273 1.28 2.67 20.31
N ALA A 274 1.29 1.46 19.75
CA ALA A 274 0.27 0.94 18.84
C ALA A 274 -0.41 -0.34 19.36
N PRO A 275 -1.11 -0.30 20.51
CA PRO A 275 -1.85 -1.46 20.99
C PRO A 275 -2.93 -1.86 19.99
N GLY A 276 -2.98 -3.14 19.61
CA GLY A 276 -3.94 -3.67 18.64
C GLY A 276 -3.48 -3.62 17.17
N THR A 277 -2.33 -3.00 16.87
CA THR A 277 -1.70 -3.04 15.54
C THR A 277 -0.62 -4.12 15.51
N THR A 278 -0.60 -4.94 14.46
CA THR A 278 0.51 -5.85 14.20
C THR A 278 1.71 -5.04 13.70
N VAL A 279 2.83 -5.03 14.44
CA VAL A 279 4.03 -4.26 14.09
C VAL A 279 5.15 -5.20 13.61
N ILE A 280 5.68 -4.94 12.43
CA ILE A 280 6.77 -5.67 11.78
C ILE A 280 7.92 -4.71 11.54
N ALA A 281 9.13 -4.98 12.06
CA ALA A 281 10.35 -4.36 11.57
C ALA A 281 10.81 -5.14 10.33
N ALA A 282 10.74 -4.52 9.17
CA ALA A 282 11.03 -5.19 7.91
C ALA A 282 12.52 -5.54 7.78
N LYS A 283 12.77 -6.62 7.07
CA LYS A 283 14.08 -6.99 6.57
C LYS A 283 14.05 -7.00 5.04
N ASP A 284 15.20 -6.82 4.44
CA ASP A 284 15.33 -7.00 3.00
C ASP A 284 14.83 -8.39 2.59
N LEU A 285 14.10 -8.44 1.50
CA LEU A 285 13.47 -9.62 0.89
C LEU A 285 12.27 -10.20 1.66
N ASP A 286 11.82 -9.53 2.74
CA ASP A 286 10.58 -9.93 3.41
C ASP A 286 9.38 -9.86 2.44
N ARG A 287 8.49 -10.85 2.57
CA ARG A 287 7.20 -10.91 1.89
C ARG A 287 6.08 -10.79 2.91
N ILE A 288 5.35 -9.70 2.85
CA ILE A 288 4.34 -9.34 3.84
C ILE A 288 2.97 -9.32 3.15
N PRO A 289 2.09 -10.29 3.43
CA PRO A 289 0.76 -10.28 2.85
C PRO A 289 -0.06 -9.11 3.39
N VAL A 290 -0.84 -8.46 2.52
CA VAL A 290 -1.88 -7.54 2.99
C VAL A 290 -2.88 -8.35 3.83
N PRO A 291 -3.22 -7.92 5.04
CA PRO A 291 -4.13 -8.65 5.92
C PRO A 291 -5.42 -9.04 5.20
N ARG A 292 -5.95 -10.22 5.50
CA ARG A 292 -7.23 -10.65 4.91
C ARG A 292 -8.29 -9.57 5.13
N ARG A 293 -9.19 -9.40 4.15
CA ARG A 293 -10.30 -8.44 4.26
C ARG A 293 -11.02 -8.59 5.59
N ARG A 294 -11.44 -7.46 6.16
CA ARG A 294 -12.30 -7.47 7.35
C ARG A 294 -13.56 -8.28 7.00
N GLN A 295 -13.89 -9.25 7.85
CA GLN A 295 -15.21 -9.88 7.73
C GLN A 295 -16.24 -8.80 8.04
N PRO A 296 -17.34 -8.73 7.27
CA PRO A 296 -18.42 -7.84 7.61
C PRO A 296 -18.84 -8.16 9.05
N VAL A 297 -19.01 -7.14 9.87
CA VAL A 297 -19.59 -7.29 11.20
C VAL A 297 -20.99 -7.86 10.97
N GLY A 298 -21.16 -9.17 11.22
CA GLY A 298 -22.45 -9.81 11.05
C GLY A 298 -23.46 -9.12 11.94
N GLU A 299 -24.57 -8.68 11.37
CA GLU A 299 -25.81 -8.72 12.13
C GLU A 299 -25.91 -10.18 12.65
N SER A 300 -25.66 -10.34 13.94
CA SER A 300 -25.97 -11.59 14.64
C SER A 300 -27.37 -11.95 14.20
N ALA A 301 -27.55 -13.16 13.68
CA ALA A 301 -28.78 -13.69 13.15
C ALA A 301 -29.98 -13.19 13.95
N ARG A 302 -30.70 -12.21 13.42
CA ARG A 302 -32.08 -11.99 13.87
C ARG A 302 -32.81 -13.25 13.46
N PRO A 303 -33.46 -13.95 14.43
CA PRO A 303 -34.25 -15.14 14.09
C PRO A 303 -35.30 -14.69 13.05
N ALA A 304 -35.45 -15.49 12.01
CA ALA A 304 -36.45 -15.27 10.97
C ALA A 304 -37.82 -15.08 11.65
N THR A 305 -38.37 -13.90 11.54
CA THR A 305 -39.73 -13.65 11.96
C THR A 305 -40.62 -14.50 11.09
N ALA A 306 -41.24 -15.51 11.70
CA ALA A 306 -42.17 -16.42 11.03
C ALA A 306 -43.28 -15.57 10.38
N ILE A 307 -43.31 -15.59 9.05
CA ILE A 307 -44.45 -15.07 8.29
C ILE A 307 -45.61 -16.01 8.60
N GLY A 308 -46.53 -15.55 9.46
CA GLY A 308 -47.73 -16.26 9.78
C GLY A 308 -48.59 -16.45 8.53
N LEU A 309 -48.72 -17.67 8.08
CA LEU A 309 -49.75 -18.11 7.15
C LEU A 309 -51.08 -17.97 7.87
N LYS A 310 -51.88 -16.95 7.51
CA LYS A 310 -53.27 -16.90 7.83
C LYS A 310 -53.99 -17.97 7.01
N HIS A 311 -54.39 -19.05 7.67
CA HIS A 311 -55.43 -19.93 7.15
C HIS A 311 -56.76 -19.23 7.27
N ASP A 312 -57.32 -18.79 6.17
CA ASP A 312 -58.75 -18.50 6.07
C ASP A 312 -59.47 -19.82 5.94
N GLY A 313 -60.10 -20.24 7.06
CA GLY A 313 -61.10 -21.26 7.06
C GLY A 313 -62.44 -20.65 6.80
N SER A 314 -63.08 -21.00 5.71
CA SER A 314 -64.53 -20.77 5.49
C SER A 314 -65.20 -22.14 5.42
N SER A 315 -66.08 -22.32 6.35
CA SER A 315 -67.20 -23.28 6.30
C SER A 315 -68.34 -22.73 5.49
#